data_907967e0d7c854fddad6b8c0bbf5d0e7
#
_entry.id   907967e0d7c854fddad6b8c0bbf5d0e7
#
_cell.length_a   1.000
_cell.length_b   1.000
_cell.length_c   1.000
_cell.angle_alpha   90.00
_cell.angle_beta   90.00
_cell.angle_gamma   90.00
#
_symmetry.space_group_name_H-M   'P 1'
#
loop_
_entity.id
_entity.type
_entity.pdbx_description
1 polymer ?
#
loop_
_entity_poly.entity_id
_entity_poly.type
_entity_poly.pdbx_seq_one_letter_code
_entity_poly.pdbx_strand_id
1 'polypeptide(L)'
;MKNFFKKIFSSSKNLNSFKNNITRLKLITPVKKIFEAINSYSSESEIRYVGGCLRKILNNERVDDIDLATNLNPFEVSEILKKNNINFYESGIEHGTITAIIDDHKFEITSLREDIFTDGRHAKVKFSNDWKKDALRRDFTINSIYSDLDGNLFDPFNGKKDIEIGQVCFIG
;
A
#
# COMPACT_ATOMS: atom_id res chain seq x y z
N MET A 1 -30.85 16.81 -13.96
CA MET A 1 -30.52 17.31 -12.64
C MET A 1 -30.49 16.20 -11.53
N LYS A 2 -31.46 15.28 -11.47
CA LYS A 2 -31.47 14.20 -10.42
C LYS A 2 -30.27 13.25 -10.40
N ASN A 3 -29.62 13.00 -11.54
CA ASN A 3 -28.47 12.06 -11.60
C ASN A 3 -27.13 12.67 -11.11
N PHE A 4 -26.97 13.99 -11.16
CA PHE A 4 -25.77 14.67 -10.71
C PHE A 4 -25.63 14.66 -9.18
N PHE A 5 -26.74 14.91 -8.47
CA PHE A 5 -26.76 14.86 -7.00
C PHE A 5 -26.56 13.43 -6.45
N LYS A 6 -27.08 12.41 -7.13
CA LYS A 6 -26.87 11.01 -6.72
C LYS A 6 -25.40 10.61 -6.78
N LYS A 7 -24.62 11.15 -7.75
CA LYS A 7 -23.20 10.89 -7.93
C LYS A 7 -22.34 11.56 -6.84
N ILE A 8 -22.69 12.78 -6.40
CA ILE A 8 -21.98 13.49 -5.32
C ILE A 8 -22.22 12.82 -3.97
N PHE A 9 -23.44 12.38 -3.66
CA PHE A 9 -23.74 11.67 -2.40
C PHE A 9 -23.21 10.24 -2.36
N SER A 10 -23.04 9.58 -3.52
CA SER A 10 -22.39 8.27 -3.62
C SER A 10 -20.90 8.38 -3.33
N SER A 11 -20.21 9.40 -3.86
CA SER A 11 -18.76 9.59 -3.64
C SER A 11 -18.42 9.90 -2.18
N SER A 12 -19.21 10.72 -1.48
CA SER A 12 -18.99 11.03 -0.06
C SER A 12 -19.30 9.84 0.86
N LYS A 13 -20.32 9.05 0.55
CA LYS A 13 -20.61 7.80 1.27
C LYS A 13 -19.47 6.78 1.12
N ASN A 14 -18.89 6.65 -0.06
CA ASN A 14 -17.78 5.74 -0.32
C ASN A 14 -16.49 6.15 0.41
N LEU A 15 -16.19 7.44 0.51
CA LEU A 15 -14.99 7.90 1.22
C LEU A 15 -15.11 7.71 2.74
N ASN A 16 -16.27 7.98 3.32
CA ASN A 16 -16.53 7.72 4.74
C ASN A 16 -16.50 6.21 5.05
N SER A 17 -17.06 5.39 4.17
CA SER A 17 -16.99 3.93 4.29
C SER A 17 -15.54 3.44 4.22
N PHE A 18 -14.73 3.96 3.30
CA PHE A 18 -13.32 3.60 3.19
C PHE A 18 -12.53 3.93 4.46
N LYS A 19 -12.65 5.17 4.99
CA LYS A 19 -11.99 5.58 6.24
C LYS A 19 -12.43 4.72 7.43
N ASN A 20 -13.71 4.37 7.52
CA ASN A 20 -14.22 3.48 8.54
C ASN A 20 -13.62 2.08 8.42
N ASN A 21 -13.45 1.55 7.22
CA ASN A 21 -12.84 0.25 6.97
C ASN A 21 -11.34 0.24 7.32
N ILE A 22 -10.59 1.31 7.00
CA ILE A 22 -9.20 1.49 7.45
C ILE A 22 -9.14 1.56 8.98
N THR A 23 -10.01 2.33 9.62
CA THR A 23 -10.08 2.41 11.09
C THR A 23 -10.37 1.04 11.70
N ARG A 24 -11.29 0.27 11.12
CA ARG A 24 -11.57 -1.09 11.56
C ARG A 24 -10.36 -2.00 11.40
N LEU A 25 -9.67 -1.95 10.26
CA LEU A 25 -8.49 -2.77 10.00
C LEU A 25 -7.38 -2.52 11.04
N LYS A 26 -7.09 -1.26 11.36
CA LYS A 26 -6.10 -0.90 12.40
C LYS A 26 -6.52 -1.27 13.82
N LEU A 27 -7.81 -1.53 14.08
CA LEU A 27 -8.30 -1.98 15.39
C LEU A 27 -8.25 -3.51 15.54
N ILE A 28 -8.51 -4.25 14.45
CA ILE A 28 -8.57 -5.72 14.48
C ILE A 28 -7.23 -6.38 14.14
N THR A 29 -6.23 -5.63 13.69
CA THR A 29 -4.90 -6.12 13.39
C THR A 29 -3.83 -5.28 14.08
N PRO A 30 -2.65 -5.82 14.39
CA PRO A 30 -1.55 -5.09 15.01
C PRO A 30 -0.77 -4.20 14.02
N VAL A 31 -1.29 -3.90 12.83
CA VAL A 31 -0.61 -3.15 11.77
C VAL A 31 -0.12 -1.77 12.23
N LYS A 32 -0.82 -1.16 13.18
CA LYS A 32 -0.44 0.15 13.75
C LYS A 32 0.99 0.13 14.32
N LYS A 33 1.44 -0.99 14.92
CA LYS A 33 2.81 -1.13 15.44
C LYS A 33 3.85 -0.96 14.32
N ILE A 34 3.56 -1.49 13.12
CA ILE A 34 4.47 -1.36 11.96
C ILE A 34 4.51 0.08 11.48
N PHE A 35 3.34 0.74 11.34
CA PHE A 35 3.27 2.14 10.94
C PHE A 35 4.03 3.05 11.92
N GLU A 36 3.85 2.85 13.22
CA GLU A 36 4.56 3.62 14.25
C GLU A 36 6.06 3.38 14.19
N ALA A 37 6.51 2.13 14.06
CA ALA A 37 7.92 1.79 13.97
C ALA A 37 8.60 2.44 12.76
N ILE A 38 8.00 2.34 11.58
CA ILE A 38 8.57 2.90 10.34
C ILE A 38 8.52 4.44 10.35
N ASN A 39 7.36 5.03 10.65
CA ASN A 39 7.19 6.49 10.59
C ASN A 39 7.99 7.24 11.68
N SER A 40 8.39 6.58 12.76
CA SER A 40 9.22 7.18 13.81
C SER A 40 10.72 7.11 13.52
N TYR A 41 11.15 6.45 12.44
CA TYR A 41 12.56 6.28 12.12
C TYR A 41 13.25 7.59 11.72
N SER A 42 12.57 8.40 10.90
CA SER A 42 13.01 9.74 10.52
C SER A 42 11.80 10.61 10.15
N SER A 43 12.01 11.92 9.98
CA SER A 43 10.97 12.85 9.49
C SER A 43 10.51 12.55 8.06
N GLU A 44 11.33 11.85 7.28
CA GLU A 44 11.08 11.54 5.87
C GLU A 44 10.54 10.12 5.67
N SER A 45 10.61 9.26 6.71
CA SER A 45 10.18 7.86 6.58
C SER A 45 8.67 7.74 6.55
N GLU A 46 8.18 7.00 5.57
CA GLU A 46 6.75 6.77 5.35
C GLU A 46 6.46 5.30 5.04
N ILE A 47 5.30 4.83 5.50
CA ILE A 47 4.72 3.56 5.11
C ILE A 47 3.23 3.74 4.79
N ARG A 48 2.73 3.01 3.78
CA ARG A 48 1.34 3.09 3.33
C ARG A 48 0.81 1.71 2.99
N TYR A 49 -0.49 1.51 3.16
CA TYR A 49 -1.19 0.38 2.55
C TYR A 49 -1.12 0.50 1.02
N VAL A 50 -1.11 -0.62 0.30
CA VAL A 50 -1.04 -0.62 -1.17
C VAL A 50 -1.73 -1.83 -1.80
N GLY A 51 -2.05 -1.75 -3.07
CA GLY A 51 -2.39 -2.92 -3.89
C GLY A 51 -3.72 -3.58 -3.59
N GLY A 52 -3.70 -4.91 -3.53
CA GLY A 52 -4.90 -5.74 -3.41
C GLY A 52 -5.73 -5.47 -2.16
N CYS A 53 -5.08 -5.20 -1.03
CA CYS A 53 -5.78 -4.90 0.22
C CYS A 53 -6.62 -3.61 0.11
N LEU A 54 -6.10 -2.55 -0.51
CA LEU A 54 -6.87 -1.31 -0.70
C LEU A 54 -8.03 -1.47 -1.68
N ARG A 55 -7.84 -2.24 -2.75
CA ARG A 55 -8.93 -2.56 -3.68
C ARG A 55 -10.06 -3.30 -2.97
N LYS A 56 -9.74 -4.31 -2.14
CA LYS A 56 -10.73 -5.01 -1.31
C LYS A 56 -11.45 -4.06 -0.35
N ILE A 57 -10.71 -3.17 0.33
CA ILE A 57 -11.29 -2.18 1.25
C ILE A 57 -12.24 -1.23 0.53
N LEU A 58 -11.86 -0.73 -0.65
CA LEU A 58 -12.69 0.17 -1.46
C LEU A 58 -13.97 -0.51 -1.94
N ASN A 59 -13.92 -1.81 -2.23
CA ASN A 59 -15.08 -2.63 -2.60
C ASN A 59 -15.89 -3.13 -1.39
N ASN A 60 -15.51 -2.79 -0.15
CA ASN A 60 -16.09 -3.34 1.09
C ASN A 60 -15.98 -4.88 1.19
N GLU A 61 -14.91 -5.43 0.64
CA GLU A 61 -14.58 -6.85 0.70
C GLU A 61 -13.70 -7.15 1.95
N ARG A 62 -13.67 -8.43 2.33
CA ARG A 62 -12.78 -8.90 3.40
C ARG A 62 -11.31 -8.81 2.96
N VAL A 63 -10.46 -8.29 3.84
CA VAL A 63 -9.02 -8.26 3.66
C VAL A 63 -8.40 -9.45 4.38
N ASP A 64 -7.69 -10.28 3.65
CA ASP A 64 -6.99 -11.45 4.19
C ASP A 64 -5.47 -11.18 4.29
N ASP A 65 -4.91 -10.50 3.29
CA ASP A 65 -3.49 -10.14 3.21
C ASP A 65 -3.33 -8.63 3.23
N ILE A 66 -2.38 -8.13 4.02
CA ILE A 66 -2.10 -6.71 4.13
C ILE A 66 -0.74 -6.42 3.51
N ASP A 67 -0.78 -5.76 2.34
CA ASP A 67 0.40 -5.28 1.63
C ASP A 67 0.68 -3.84 2.02
N LEU A 68 1.94 -3.58 2.35
CA LEU A 68 2.46 -2.27 2.73
C LEU A 68 3.59 -1.88 1.78
N ALA A 69 3.72 -0.59 1.52
CA ALA A 69 4.84 -0.03 0.77
C ALA A 69 5.53 1.04 1.62
N THR A 70 6.86 1.15 1.53
CA THR A 70 7.64 2.14 2.27
C THR A 70 8.74 2.75 1.40
N ASN A 71 9.08 4.02 1.65
CA ASN A 71 10.18 4.71 0.99
C ASN A 71 11.56 4.35 1.55
N LEU A 72 11.62 3.49 2.58
CA LEU A 72 12.86 2.96 3.12
C LEU A 72 13.35 1.75 2.32
N ASN A 73 14.66 1.52 2.29
CA ASN A 73 15.22 0.31 1.69
C ASN A 73 15.03 -0.91 2.61
N PRO A 74 15.18 -2.15 2.10
CA PRO A 74 14.90 -3.36 2.89
C PRO A 74 15.78 -3.51 4.12
N PHE A 75 17.03 -3.04 4.07
CA PHE A 75 17.94 -3.12 5.20
C PHE A 75 17.51 -2.21 6.34
N GLU A 76 17.09 -0.97 6.03
CA GLU A 76 16.51 -0.05 7.00
C GLU A 76 15.25 -0.64 7.63
N VAL A 77 14.37 -1.24 6.83
CA VAL A 77 13.16 -1.92 7.33
C VAL A 77 13.53 -3.04 8.30
N SER A 78 14.49 -3.91 7.97
CA SER A 78 14.95 -4.98 8.84
C SER A 78 15.47 -4.46 10.19
N GLU A 79 16.31 -3.42 10.16
CA GLU A 79 16.86 -2.79 11.36
C GLU A 79 15.77 -2.20 12.26
N ILE A 80 14.76 -1.53 11.65
CA ILE A 80 13.65 -0.96 12.39
C ILE A 80 12.80 -2.05 13.04
N LEU A 81 12.45 -3.11 12.30
CA LEU A 81 11.66 -4.22 12.85
C LEU A 81 12.39 -4.90 14.00
N LYS A 82 13.69 -5.16 13.84
CA LYS A 82 14.55 -5.73 14.88
C LYS A 82 14.60 -4.84 16.14
N LYS A 83 14.82 -3.54 15.97
CA LYS A 83 14.88 -2.57 17.08
C LYS A 83 13.55 -2.49 17.86
N ASN A 84 12.43 -2.72 17.19
CA ASN A 84 11.09 -2.69 17.79
C ASN A 84 10.61 -4.07 18.25
N ASN A 85 11.48 -5.10 18.27
CA ASN A 85 11.14 -6.47 18.64
C ASN A 85 9.98 -7.06 17.81
N ILE A 86 9.90 -6.72 16.53
CA ILE A 86 8.95 -7.27 15.58
C ILE A 86 9.62 -8.41 14.81
N ASN A 87 9.06 -9.60 14.89
CA ASN A 87 9.57 -10.75 14.14
C ASN A 87 9.37 -10.54 12.64
N PHE A 88 10.33 -10.96 11.84
CA PHE A 88 10.25 -10.87 10.38
C PHE A 88 11.10 -11.94 9.70
N TYR A 89 10.83 -12.16 8.41
CA TYR A 89 11.71 -12.93 7.53
C TYR A 89 11.84 -12.24 6.17
N GLU A 90 12.95 -12.48 5.52
CA GLU A 90 13.28 -11.91 4.21
C GLU A 90 12.63 -12.74 3.11
N SER A 91 11.38 -12.42 2.75
CA SER A 91 10.60 -13.16 1.76
C SER A 91 11.03 -12.92 0.33
N GLY A 92 11.80 -11.86 0.07
CA GLY A 92 12.27 -11.47 -1.27
C GLY A 92 13.08 -10.19 -1.19
N ILE A 93 14.16 -10.21 -0.42
CA ILE A 93 14.99 -9.03 -0.15
C ILE A 93 15.60 -8.46 -1.44
N GLU A 94 15.95 -9.32 -2.41
CA GLU A 94 16.41 -8.89 -3.73
C GLU A 94 15.34 -8.12 -4.53
N HIS A 95 14.06 -8.33 -4.20
CA HIS A 95 12.92 -7.61 -4.76
C HIS A 95 12.40 -6.51 -3.83
N GLY A 96 13.04 -6.33 -2.66
CA GLY A 96 12.69 -5.31 -1.69
C GLY A 96 11.56 -5.66 -0.75
N THR A 97 11.20 -6.96 -0.60
CA THR A 97 10.08 -7.39 0.24
C THR A 97 10.55 -8.10 1.50
N ILE A 98 10.00 -7.66 2.65
CA ILE A 98 10.17 -8.25 3.97
C ILE A 98 8.80 -8.56 4.54
N THR A 99 8.62 -9.74 5.14
CA THR A 99 7.38 -10.09 5.81
C THR A 99 7.55 -9.96 7.32
N ALA A 100 6.85 -9.00 7.92
CA ALA A 100 6.74 -8.85 9.36
C ALA A 100 5.65 -9.76 9.93
N ILE A 101 5.84 -10.27 11.16
CA ILE A 101 4.91 -11.14 11.86
C ILE A 101 4.62 -10.54 13.24
N ILE A 102 3.35 -10.26 13.53
CA ILE A 102 2.89 -9.79 14.84
C ILE A 102 1.59 -10.52 15.17
N ASP A 103 1.53 -11.20 16.31
CA ASP A 103 0.32 -11.86 16.82
C ASP A 103 -0.39 -12.72 15.72
N ASP A 104 0.33 -13.62 15.07
CA ASP A 104 -0.12 -14.48 13.97
C ASP A 104 -0.56 -13.76 12.66
N HIS A 105 -0.45 -12.43 12.62
CA HIS A 105 -0.67 -11.66 11.40
C HIS A 105 0.63 -11.50 10.61
N LYS A 106 0.52 -11.64 9.29
CA LYS A 106 1.62 -11.38 8.34
C LYS A 106 1.36 -10.09 7.59
N PHE A 107 2.43 -9.31 7.44
CA PHE A 107 2.41 -8.03 6.72
C PHE A 107 3.56 -8.03 5.73
N GLU A 108 3.24 -7.95 4.45
CA GLU A 108 4.26 -7.81 3.42
C GLU A 108 4.64 -6.33 3.26
N ILE A 109 5.89 -6.01 3.56
CA ILE A 109 6.44 -4.65 3.46
C ILE A 109 7.38 -4.62 2.28
N THR A 110 7.02 -3.88 1.24
CA THR A 110 7.82 -3.74 0.02
C THR A 110 8.38 -2.32 -0.07
N SER A 111 9.69 -2.21 -0.25
CA SER A 111 10.38 -0.95 -0.53
C SER A 111 9.97 -0.41 -1.89
N LEU A 112 9.73 0.92 -1.99
CA LEU A 112 9.47 1.57 -3.27
C LEU A 112 10.62 1.31 -4.23
N ARG A 113 10.31 1.06 -5.49
CA ARG A 113 11.32 0.72 -6.49
C ARG A 113 10.93 1.15 -7.90
N GLU A 114 11.93 1.23 -8.75
CA GLU A 114 11.83 1.36 -10.19
C GLU A 114 12.37 0.08 -10.83
N ASP A 115 11.70 -0.45 -11.83
CA ASP A 115 12.18 -1.60 -12.58
C ASP A 115 13.19 -1.12 -13.63
N ILE A 116 14.45 -1.57 -13.51
CA ILE A 116 15.47 -1.30 -14.52
C ILE A 116 15.50 -2.48 -15.47
N PHE A 117 15.10 -2.25 -16.71
CA PHE A 117 15.19 -3.25 -17.76
C PHE A 117 16.68 -3.56 -18.08
N THR A 118 17.11 -4.78 -17.79
CA THR A 118 18.37 -5.32 -18.28
C THR A 118 18.06 -6.58 -19.08
N ASP A 119 18.54 -6.62 -20.32
CA ASP A 119 18.61 -7.76 -21.26
C ASP A 119 17.81 -9.04 -20.89
N GLY A 120 16.50 -8.96 -20.99
CA GLY A 120 15.58 -10.08 -21.24
C GLY A 120 15.45 -11.18 -20.20
N ARG A 121 16.28 -11.29 -19.15
CA ARG A 121 16.23 -12.41 -18.20
C ARG A 121 16.31 -12.06 -16.71
N HIS A 122 16.77 -10.87 -16.34
CA HIS A 122 16.84 -10.46 -14.93
C HIS A 122 16.47 -8.98 -14.84
N ALA A 123 15.26 -8.69 -14.34
CA ALA A 123 14.89 -7.34 -13.97
C ALA A 123 15.68 -6.96 -12.71
N LYS A 124 16.64 -6.02 -12.84
CA LYS A 124 17.23 -5.39 -11.67
C LYS A 124 16.28 -4.33 -11.16
N VAL A 125 16.04 -4.32 -9.85
CA VAL A 125 15.27 -3.29 -9.20
C VAL A 125 16.21 -2.22 -8.63
N LYS A 126 15.80 -0.96 -8.70
CA LYS A 126 16.44 0.15 -8.01
C LYS A 126 15.47 0.69 -6.98
N PHE A 127 15.86 0.68 -5.72
CA PHE A 127 15.03 1.28 -4.68
C PHE A 127 14.90 2.79 -4.89
N SER A 128 13.72 3.29 -4.58
CA SER A 128 13.32 4.68 -4.82
C SER A 128 12.61 5.21 -3.57
N ASN A 129 12.58 6.53 -3.40
CA ASN A 129 11.73 7.21 -2.40
C ASN A 129 10.54 7.92 -3.06
N ASP A 130 10.34 7.71 -4.37
CA ASP A 130 9.29 8.36 -5.16
C ASP A 130 8.07 7.44 -5.32
N TRP A 131 6.99 7.77 -4.65
CA TRP A 131 5.71 7.06 -4.69
C TRP A 131 5.10 6.97 -6.08
N LYS A 132 5.28 8.01 -6.91
CA LYS A 132 4.75 8.03 -8.28
C LYS A 132 5.52 7.09 -9.20
N LYS A 133 6.84 6.97 -9.03
CA LYS A 133 7.67 6.03 -9.78
C LYS A 133 7.33 4.57 -9.43
N ASP A 134 7.10 4.26 -8.15
CA ASP A 134 6.63 2.94 -7.75
C ASP A 134 5.24 2.63 -8.32
N ALA A 135 4.35 3.63 -8.35
CA ALA A 135 3.03 3.48 -8.95
C ALA A 135 3.10 3.23 -10.47
N LEU A 136 4.03 3.88 -11.19
CA LEU A 136 4.22 3.73 -12.64
C LEU A 136 4.62 2.32 -13.08
N ARG A 137 5.36 1.56 -12.26
CA ARG A 137 5.79 0.20 -12.60
C ARG A 137 4.70 -0.86 -12.39
N ARG A 138 3.55 -0.49 -11.78
CA ARG A 138 2.44 -1.40 -11.54
C ARG A 138 1.64 -1.59 -12.83
N ASP A 139 1.02 -2.76 -12.95
CA ASP A 139 0.27 -3.15 -14.13
C ASP A 139 -1.05 -2.37 -14.31
N PHE A 140 -1.82 -2.23 -13.21
CA PHE A 140 -3.15 -1.65 -13.26
C PHE A 140 -3.31 -0.45 -12.32
N THR A 141 -4.11 0.54 -12.74
CA THR A 141 -4.46 1.72 -11.95
C THR A 141 -5.06 1.36 -10.59
N ILE A 142 -5.91 0.33 -10.56
CA ILE A 142 -6.57 -0.19 -9.36
C ILE A 142 -5.61 -0.84 -8.34
N ASN A 143 -4.39 -1.15 -8.74
CA ASN A 143 -3.33 -1.70 -7.90
C ASN A 143 -2.29 -0.65 -7.50
N SER A 144 -2.39 0.59 -8.01
CA SER A 144 -1.46 1.70 -7.78
C SER A 144 -2.01 2.76 -6.81
N ILE A 145 -2.97 2.37 -5.99
CA ILE A 145 -3.55 3.21 -4.95
C ILE A 145 -2.79 2.94 -3.65
N TYR A 146 -2.51 4.00 -2.90
CA TYR A 146 -1.86 3.94 -1.59
C TYR A 146 -2.71 4.67 -0.55
N SER A 147 -2.61 4.26 0.71
CA SER A 147 -3.29 4.94 1.82
C SER A 147 -2.41 4.98 3.05
N ASP A 148 -2.40 6.10 3.75
CA ASP A 148 -1.84 6.15 5.09
C ASP A 148 -2.75 5.42 6.12
N LEU A 149 -2.32 5.43 7.39
CA LEU A 149 -3.04 4.79 8.50
C LEU A 149 -4.41 5.43 8.79
N ASP A 150 -4.64 6.66 8.34
CA ASP A 150 -5.86 7.44 8.59
C ASP A 150 -6.81 7.46 7.39
N GLY A 151 -6.45 6.75 6.32
CA GLY A 151 -7.27 6.62 5.12
C GLY A 151 -7.18 7.82 4.18
N ASN A 152 -6.07 8.57 4.21
CA ASN A 152 -5.79 9.55 3.18
C ASN A 152 -5.17 8.83 1.98
N LEU A 153 -5.77 9.00 0.81
CA LEU A 153 -5.36 8.31 -0.41
C LEU A 153 -4.32 9.10 -1.20
N PHE A 154 -3.34 8.37 -1.73
CA PHE A 154 -2.50 8.80 -2.83
C PHE A 154 -2.83 7.90 -4.03
N ASP A 155 -3.47 8.47 -5.02
CA ASP A 155 -4.00 7.78 -6.20
C ASP A 155 -3.60 8.54 -7.49
N PRO A 156 -2.35 8.37 -7.95
CA PRO A 156 -1.79 9.17 -9.05
C PRO A 156 -2.43 8.87 -10.41
N PHE A 157 -3.12 7.74 -10.57
CA PHE A 157 -3.69 7.28 -11.83
C PHE A 157 -5.22 7.11 -11.80
N ASN A 158 -5.90 7.66 -10.79
CA ASN A 158 -7.35 7.58 -10.63
C ASN A 158 -7.92 6.15 -10.52
N GLY A 159 -7.14 5.22 -9.96
CA GLY A 159 -7.56 3.82 -9.80
C GLY A 159 -8.81 3.66 -8.94
N LYS A 160 -9.04 4.55 -7.95
CA LYS A 160 -10.28 4.58 -7.18
C LYS A 160 -11.50 4.82 -8.08
N LYS A 161 -11.39 5.73 -9.06
CA LYS A 161 -12.48 5.99 -10.01
C LYS A 161 -12.74 4.77 -10.89
N ASP A 162 -11.67 4.08 -11.30
CA ASP A 162 -11.80 2.88 -12.12
C ASP A 162 -12.49 1.75 -11.34
N ILE A 163 -12.20 1.58 -10.04
CA ILE A 163 -12.94 0.67 -9.16
C ILE A 163 -14.43 1.05 -9.08
N GLU A 164 -14.74 2.34 -8.87
CA GLU A 164 -16.12 2.83 -8.75
C GLU A 164 -16.98 2.58 -10.00
N ILE A 165 -16.37 2.56 -11.17
CA ILE A 165 -17.07 2.31 -12.46
C ILE A 165 -16.88 0.88 -12.99
N GLY A 166 -16.17 0.02 -12.26
CA GLY A 166 -15.92 -1.37 -12.62
C GLY A 166 -14.99 -1.54 -13.83
N GLN A 167 -14.01 -0.63 -13.99
CA GLN A 167 -13.01 -0.70 -15.06
C GLN A 167 -11.66 -1.18 -14.55
N VAL A 168 -10.92 -1.86 -15.41
CA VAL A 168 -9.52 -2.24 -15.21
C VAL A 168 -8.70 -1.60 -16.31
N CYS A 169 -7.88 -0.61 -15.93
CA CYS A 169 -7.04 0.15 -16.85
C CYS A 169 -5.56 -0.15 -16.60
N PHE A 170 -4.80 -0.35 -17.67
CA PHE A 170 -3.34 -0.46 -17.60
C PHE A 170 -2.71 0.91 -17.30
N ILE A 171 -1.55 0.87 -16.63
CA ILE A 171 -0.66 2.03 -16.48
C ILE A 171 0.38 1.94 -17.61
N GLY A 172 0.43 2.96 -18.48
CA GLY A 172 1.33 3.01 -19.63
C GLY A 172 0.65 3.53 -20.87
#